data_12f22cbfdef2694abfa193d0537fd13a
#
_entry.id   12f22cbfdef2694abfa193d0537fd13a
#
_cell.length_a   1.000
_cell.length_b   1.000
_cell.length_c   1.000
_cell.angle_alpha   90.00
_cell.angle_beta   90.00
_cell.angle_gamma   90.00
#
_symmetry.space_group_name_H-M   'P 1'
#
loop_
_entity.id
_entity.type
_entity.pdbx_description
1 polymer ?
#
loop_
_entity_poly.entity_id
_entity_poly.type
_entity_poly.pdbx_seq_one_letter_code
_entity_poly.pdbx_strand_id
1 'polypeptide(L)'
;IAHLKLDTEIGVSANQRLRVFLTNSLEEYNQEAGTLFGNYLAQEANEASAIKKDAPVMIVMGNPPYSGESQNKGEWIMKLMEDYKKEPGGVSPLKERNPKWINDDYCKFIRLGQHYVDRNKEGILAYICNNGFLDNPTFRGMRWHLLQSFDKIYIINLHGNSKKKETTPDGGKDENVFDIMVGTSINICVKTGKKKKGELAEVYYADQYGLRKDKYDYLNAHDLSNIEFTKIRYSSPYYFLVDKNTDGEEEYNKGFKVDELSKISSVGVVTANDSVLINQDKE
;
A
#
# COMPACT_ATOMS: atom_id res chain seq x y z
N ILE A 1 5.49 -24.57 -12.50
CA ILE A 1 6.71 -23.76 -12.74
C ILE A 1 7.12 -23.03 -11.45
N ALA A 2 6.19 -22.38 -10.73
CA ALA A 2 6.47 -21.71 -9.45
C ALA A 2 6.95 -22.68 -8.35
N HIS A 3 6.38 -23.87 -8.27
CA HIS A 3 6.81 -24.93 -7.34
C HIS A 3 8.27 -25.34 -7.53
N LEU A 4 8.70 -25.59 -8.77
CA LEU A 4 10.07 -26.02 -9.08
C LEU A 4 11.12 -24.96 -8.75
N LYS A 5 10.83 -23.66 -8.93
CA LYS A 5 11.75 -22.59 -8.58
C LYS A 5 11.91 -22.41 -7.07
N LEU A 6 10.83 -22.47 -6.31
CA LEU A 6 10.89 -22.37 -4.85
C LEU A 6 11.60 -23.56 -4.19
N ASP A 7 11.40 -24.77 -4.69
CA ASP A 7 12.08 -25.97 -4.17
C ASP A 7 13.61 -25.93 -4.40
N THR A 8 14.08 -25.29 -5.48
CA THR A 8 15.51 -25.16 -5.79
C THR A 8 16.20 -24.00 -5.07
N GLU A 9 15.48 -22.92 -4.80
CA GLU A 9 16.05 -21.72 -4.19
C GLU A 9 15.95 -21.70 -2.65
N ILE A 10 14.94 -22.34 -2.06
CA ILE A 10 14.72 -22.33 -0.61
C ILE A 10 15.26 -23.56 0.10
N GLY A 11 15.70 -24.60 -0.64
CA GLY A 11 16.28 -25.80 -0.08
C GLY A 11 15.29 -26.55 0.86
N VAL A 12 14.05 -26.70 0.43
CA VAL A 12 12.99 -27.39 1.19
C VAL A 12 13.44 -28.82 1.49
N SER A 13 13.52 -29.19 2.76
CA SER A 13 13.85 -30.56 3.16
C SER A 13 12.76 -31.54 2.68
N ALA A 14 13.13 -32.78 2.39
CA ALA A 14 12.24 -33.82 1.83
C ALA A 14 10.92 -34.03 2.61
N ASN A 15 10.82 -33.51 3.84
CA ASN A 15 9.66 -33.65 4.71
C ASN A 15 8.82 -32.33 4.79
N GLN A 16 9.22 -31.26 4.11
CA GLN A 16 8.46 -29.99 4.09
C GLN A 16 7.76 -29.85 2.73
N ARG A 17 6.44 -29.79 2.74
CA ARG A 17 5.64 -29.62 1.53
C ARG A 17 5.23 -28.16 1.39
N LEU A 18 5.63 -27.54 0.26
CA LEU A 18 5.09 -26.24 -0.12
C LEU A 18 3.59 -26.38 -0.38
N ARG A 19 2.78 -25.57 0.30
CA ARG A 19 1.32 -25.54 0.13
C ARG A 19 0.94 -24.36 -0.73
N VAL A 20 0.33 -24.61 -1.87
CA VAL A 20 -0.19 -23.58 -2.79
C VAL A 20 -1.69 -23.76 -2.91
N PHE A 21 -2.44 -22.70 -2.64
CA PHE A 21 -3.89 -22.71 -2.72
C PHE A 21 -4.37 -21.62 -3.68
N LEU A 22 -5.35 -21.95 -4.51
CA LEU A 22 -6.06 -20.98 -5.32
C LEU A 22 -7.24 -20.42 -4.51
N THR A 23 -7.16 -19.16 -4.11
CA THR A 23 -8.21 -18.52 -3.31
C THR A 23 -8.22 -17.00 -3.56
N ASN A 24 -9.37 -16.35 -3.41
CA ASN A 24 -9.41 -14.91 -3.29
C ASN A 24 -8.96 -14.51 -1.87
N SER A 25 -7.76 -13.95 -1.75
CA SER A 25 -7.20 -13.57 -0.45
C SER A 25 -8.01 -12.48 0.26
N LEU A 26 -8.73 -11.64 -0.49
CA LEU A 26 -9.52 -10.51 0.04
C LEU A 26 -10.93 -10.91 0.48
N GLU A 27 -11.29 -12.17 0.38
CA GLU A 27 -12.52 -12.72 0.95
C GLU A 27 -12.26 -13.35 2.32
N GLU A 28 -13.26 -13.24 3.19
CA GLU A 28 -13.27 -13.98 4.44
C GLU A 28 -13.28 -15.48 4.17
N TYR A 29 -12.89 -16.27 5.17
CA TYR A 29 -13.02 -17.73 5.06
C TYR A 29 -14.50 -18.12 4.89
N ASN A 30 -14.83 -18.96 3.90
CA ASN A 30 -16.15 -19.53 3.75
C ASN A 30 -16.30 -20.77 4.63
N GLN A 31 -17.39 -20.82 5.41
CA GLN A 31 -17.84 -22.04 6.06
C GLN A 31 -18.59 -22.87 5.00
N GLU A 32 -17.95 -23.95 4.53
CA GLU A 32 -18.53 -24.97 3.67
C GLU A 32 -18.84 -24.59 2.19
N ALA A 33 -17.91 -24.89 1.32
CA ALA A 33 -18.22 -25.10 -0.10
C ALA A 33 -18.63 -26.57 -0.30
N GLY A 34 -19.84 -26.92 0.10
CA GLY A 34 -20.44 -28.23 -0.16
C GLY A 34 -21.12 -28.24 -1.52
N THR A 35 -20.43 -28.64 -2.58
CA THR A 35 -21.07 -28.95 -3.88
C THR A 35 -20.74 -30.39 -4.29
N LEU A 36 -21.78 -31.12 -4.69
CA LEU A 36 -21.75 -32.54 -5.11
C LEU A 36 -20.79 -32.87 -6.26
N PHE A 37 -20.26 -31.87 -6.98
CA PHE A 37 -19.41 -32.04 -8.16
C PHE A 37 -17.97 -31.52 -8.03
N GLY A 38 -17.54 -31.07 -6.87
CA GLY A 38 -16.26 -30.38 -6.71
C GLY A 38 -15.39 -30.82 -5.53
N ASN A 39 -15.36 -32.10 -5.18
CA ASN A 39 -14.62 -32.56 -3.99
C ASN A 39 -13.17 -32.06 -3.91
N TYR A 40 -12.48 -31.93 -5.03
CA TYR A 40 -11.10 -31.45 -5.06
C TYR A 40 -11.00 -29.93 -4.85
N LEU A 41 -11.82 -29.14 -5.56
CA LEU A 41 -11.87 -27.68 -5.42
C LEU A 41 -12.46 -27.28 -4.06
N ALA A 42 -13.41 -28.04 -3.55
CA ALA A 42 -13.98 -27.83 -2.22
C ALA A 42 -12.97 -28.15 -1.13
N GLN A 43 -12.16 -29.18 -1.27
CA GLN A 43 -11.10 -29.51 -0.31
C GLN A 43 -10.03 -28.40 -0.30
N GLU A 44 -9.55 -27.94 -1.44
CA GLU A 44 -8.57 -26.86 -1.55
C GLU A 44 -9.11 -25.56 -0.94
N ALA A 45 -10.37 -25.20 -1.22
CA ALA A 45 -11.03 -24.04 -0.66
C ALA A 45 -11.19 -24.14 0.87
N ASN A 46 -11.50 -25.32 1.39
CA ASN A 46 -11.62 -25.57 2.83
C ASN A 46 -10.25 -25.50 3.53
N GLU A 47 -9.19 -26.04 2.93
CA GLU A 47 -7.82 -25.93 3.46
C GLU A 47 -7.35 -24.48 3.45
N ALA A 48 -7.58 -23.72 2.38
CA ALA A 48 -7.30 -22.30 2.31
C ALA A 48 -8.08 -21.50 3.38
N SER A 49 -9.36 -21.85 3.59
CA SER A 49 -10.21 -21.22 4.61
C SER A 49 -9.73 -21.52 6.03
N ALA A 50 -9.30 -22.74 6.30
CA ALA A 50 -8.71 -23.13 7.59
C ALA A 50 -7.44 -22.33 7.89
N ILE A 51 -6.58 -22.12 6.89
CA ILE A 51 -5.38 -21.29 7.06
C ILE A 51 -5.76 -19.83 7.35
N LYS A 52 -6.70 -19.25 6.61
CA LYS A 52 -7.17 -17.87 6.86
C LYS A 52 -7.72 -17.70 8.28
N LYS A 53 -8.44 -18.71 8.78
CA LYS A 53 -9.09 -18.69 10.08
C LYS A 53 -8.13 -18.94 11.23
N ASP A 54 -7.36 -20.00 11.16
CA ASP A 54 -6.73 -20.59 12.34
C ASP A 54 -5.20 -20.51 12.35
N ALA A 55 -4.55 -20.36 11.16
CA ALA A 55 -3.10 -20.34 11.11
C ALA A 55 -2.52 -19.05 11.70
N PRO A 56 -1.48 -19.13 12.53
CA PRO A 56 -0.72 -17.97 12.98
C PRO A 56 0.17 -17.46 11.84
N VAL A 57 -0.37 -16.60 10.98
CA VAL A 57 0.37 -16.02 9.85
C VAL A 57 1.32 -14.96 10.38
N MET A 58 2.60 -15.30 10.50
CA MET A 58 3.64 -14.43 11.04
C MET A 58 4.30 -13.55 9.98
N ILE A 59 4.32 -14.02 8.73
CA ILE A 59 4.93 -13.30 7.62
C ILE A 59 3.93 -13.25 6.47
N VAL A 60 3.65 -12.03 6.01
CA VAL A 60 2.85 -11.78 4.80
C VAL A 60 3.73 -11.03 3.81
N MET A 61 3.98 -11.63 2.65
CA MET A 61 4.83 -11.02 1.64
C MET A 61 4.26 -11.23 0.24
N GLY A 62 4.56 -10.30 -0.67
CA GLY A 62 4.13 -10.44 -2.05
C GLY A 62 4.21 -9.15 -2.88
N ASN A 63 3.64 -9.26 -4.06
CA ASN A 63 3.46 -8.17 -5.01
C ASN A 63 1.96 -8.09 -5.34
N PRO A 64 1.18 -7.29 -4.61
CA PRO A 64 -0.25 -7.15 -4.83
C PRO A 64 -0.54 -6.47 -6.18
N PRO A 65 -1.73 -6.74 -6.79
CA PRO A 65 -2.08 -6.13 -8.06
C PRO A 65 -2.23 -4.61 -7.98
N TYR A 66 -1.93 -3.93 -9.09
CA TYR A 66 -2.04 -2.48 -9.29
C TYR A 66 -3.26 -2.19 -10.18
N SER A 67 -4.46 -2.29 -9.63
CA SER A 67 -5.69 -2.27 -10.43
C SER A 67 -6.30 -0.89 -10.65
N GLY A 68 -5.95 0.10 -9.81
CA GLY A 68 -6.54 1.44 -9.81
C GLY A 68 -8.04 1.44 -9.44
N GLU A 69 -8.83 0.55 -10.02
CA GLU A 69 -10.23 0.28 -9.67
C GLU A 69 -10.40 -1.18 -9.25
N SER A 70 -10.63 -1.40 -7.98
CA SER A 70 -10.78 -2.73 -7.42
C SER A 70 -12.18 -3.30 -7.65
N GLN A 71 -12.24 -4.56 -8.10
CA GLN A 71 -13.46 -5.35 -8.16
C GLN A 71 -13.75 -6.09 -6.83
N ASN A 72 -12.78 -6.14 -5.93
CA ASN A 72 -12.90 -6.79 -4.64
C ASN A 72 -13.68 -5.89 -3.65
N LYS A 73 -15.00 -6.02 -3.65
CA LYS A 73 -15.92 -5.20 -2.84
C LYS A 73 -16.65 -6.03 -1.77
N GLY A 74 -16.10 -7.20 -1.40
CA GLY A 74 -16.66 -8.04 -0.34
C GLY A 74 -16.79 -7.29 0.99
N GLU A 75 -17.85 -7.56 1.73
CA GLU A 75 -18.19 -6.84 2.97
C GLU A 75 -17.05 -6.89 3.99
N TRP A 76 -16.43 -8.04 4.15
CA TRP A 76 -15.37 -8.24 5.12
C TRP A 76 -14.14 -7.34 4.87
N ILE A 77 -13.60 -7.34 3.64
CA ILE A 77 -12.45 -6.48 3.34
C ILE A 77 -12.82 -5.00 3.38
N MET A 78 -14.02 -4.63 2.91
CA MET A 78 -14.47 -3.25 2.97
C MET A 78 -14.64 -2.75 4.41
N LYS A 79 -15.09 -3.61 5.33
CA LYS A 79 -15.13 -3.30 6.76
C LYS A 79 -13.74 -3.07 7.34
N LEU A 80 -12.75 -3.88 6.96
CA LEU A 80 -11.36 -3.65 7.36
C LEU A 80 -10.81 -2.32 6.82
N MET A 81 -11.19 -1.94 5.59
CA MET A 81 -10.76 -0.69 4.97
C MET A 81 -11.31 0.58 5.64
N GLU A 82 -12.37 0.48 6.46
CA GLU A 82 -12.90 1.63 7.20
C GLU A 82 -11.85 2.26 8.15
N ASP A 83 -10.90 1.47 8.64
CA ASP A 83 -9.81 1.99 9.45
C ASP A 83 -8.90 2.95 8.69
N TYR A 84 -8.68 2.71 7.41
CA TYR A 84 -7.87 3.59 6.54
C TYR A 84 -8.62 4.86 6.11
N LYS A 85 -9.94 4.88 6.26
CA LYS A 85 -10.83 6.00 5.94
C LYS A 85 -11.14 6.89 7.14
N LYS A 86 -10.33 6.81 8.18
CA LYS A 86 -10.40 7.69 9.35
C LYS A 86 -9.29 8.72 9.32
N GLU A 87 -9.54 9.90 9.88
CA GLU A 87 -8.47 10.87 10.13
C GLU A 87 -7.43 10.30 11.11
N PRO A 88 -6.17 10.75 11.06
CA PRO A 88 -5.20 10.45 12.09
C PRO A 88 -5.77 10.65 13.49
N GLY A 89 -5.58 9.65 14.37
CA GLY A 89 -6.28 9.54 15.64
C GLY A 89 -7.38 8.46 15.63
N GLY A 90 -7.82 8.02 14.44
CA GLY A 90 -8.70 6.84 14.27
C GLY A 90 -10.15 7.02 14.67
N VAL A 91 -10.60 8.26 14.96
CA VAL A 91 -11.93 8.54 15.50
C VAL A 91 -12.88 9.09 14.43
N SER A 92 -12.52 10.20 13.79
CA SER A 92 -13.39 10.87 12.83
C SER A 92 -13.21 10.33 11.40
N PRO A 93 -14.26 10.33 10.58
CA PRO A 93 -14.15 9.98 9.17
C PRO A 93 -13.17 10.88 8.43
N LEU A 94 -12.48 10.32 7.45
CA LEU A 94 -11.55 11.05 6.59
C LEU A 94 -12.29 12.14 5.80
N LYS A 95 -11.84 13.39 5.91
CA LYS A 95 -12.42 14.53 5.21
C LYS A 95 -11.90 14.64 3.77
N GLU A 96 -12.22 13.64 2.96
CA GLU A 96 -11.88 13.59 1.54
C GLU A 96 -13.13 13.53 0.69
N ARG A 97 -13.22 14.35 -0.35
CA ARG A 97 -14.36 14.33 -1.28
C ARG A 97 -14.41 13.05 -2.12
N ASN A 98 -13.26 12.48 -2.44
CA ASN A 98 -13.18 11.29 -3.28
C ASN A 98 -12.05 10.35 -2.81
N PRO A 99 -12.28 9.55 -1.76
CA PRO A 99 -11.30 8.63 -1.21
C PRO A 99 -11.16 7.33 -2.02
N LYS A 100 -11.59 7.29 -3.30
CA LYS A 100 -11.64 6.07 -4.10
C LYS A 100 -10.28 5.35 -4.20
N TRP A 101 -9.19 6.10 -4.20
CA TRP A 101 -7.84 5.55 -4.31
C TRP A 101 -7.43 4.70 -3.10
N ILE A 102 -8.03 4.92 -1.93
CA ILE A 102 -7.82 4.09 -0.74
C ILE A 102 -8.37 2.68 -0.96
N ASN A 103 -9.36 2.51 -1.85
CA ASN A 103 -9.95 1.22 -2.17
C ASN A 103 -9.23 0.45 -3.28
N ASP A 104 -8.06 0.89 -3.74
CA ASP A 104 -7.22 0.14 -4.66
C ASP A 104 -6.80 -1.21 -4.04
N ASP A 105 -6.62 -2.23 -4.87
CA ASP A 105 -6.33 -3.59 -4.39
C ASP A 105 -5.05 -3.64 -3.56
N TYR A 106 -3.98 -2.92 -3.94
CA TYR A 106 -2.77 -2.93 -3.15
C TYR A 106 -2.99 -2.42 -1.70
N CYS A 107 -3.86 -1.42 -1.51
CA CYS A 107 -4.24 -0.93 -0.18
C CYS A 107 -4.98 -2.00 0.62
N LYS A 108 -5.88 -2.75 -0.05
CA LYS A 108 -6.61 -3.85 0.57
C LYS A 108 -5.68 -4.99 0.98
N PHE A 109 -4.70 -5.32 0.14
CA PHE A 109 -3.68 -6.32 0.48
C PHE A 109 -2.80 -5.87 1.63
N ILE A 110 -2.40 -4.60 1.69
CA ILE A 110 -1.68 -4.05 2.86
C ILE A 110 -2.55 -4.17 4.12
N ARG A 111 -3.83 -3.82 4.03
CA ARG A 111 -4.75 -3.92 5.18
C ARG A 111 -4.99 -5.37 5.61
N LEU A 112 -5.07 -6.29 4.65
CA LEU A 112 -5.15 -7.72 4.91
C LEU A 112 -3.92 -8.24 5.67
N GLY A 113 -2.73 -7.94 5.16
CA GLY A 113 -1.48 -8.35 5.80
C GLY A 113 -1.33 -7.76 7.20
N GLN A 114 -1.69 -6.48 7.36
CA GLN A 114 -1.74 -5.84 8.66
C GLN A 114 -2.73 -6.55 9.60
N HIS A 115 -3.92 -6.94 9.12
CA HIS A 115 -4.91 -7.66 9.92
C HIS A 115 -4.34 -8.97 10.50
N TYR A 116 -3.61 -9.76 9.69
CA TYR A 116 -3.00 -10.99 10.17
C TYR A 116 -1.90 -10.74 11.21
N VAL A 117 -1.02 -9.77 10.94
CA VAL A 117 0.04 -9.40 11.88
C VAL A 117 -0.54 -8.83 13.19
N ASP A 118 -1.60 -8.02 13.12
CA ASP A 118 -2.28 -7.47 14.30
C ASP A 118 -2.93 -8.58 15.13
N ARG A 119 -3.56 -9.54 14.48
CA ARG A 119 -4.18 -10.71 15.14
C ARG A 119 -3.15 -11.53 15.92
N ASN A 120 -1.96 -11.72 15.35
CA ASN A 120 -0.88 -12.48 15.98
C ASN A 120 -0.08 -11.65 16.99
N LYS A 121 -0.25 -10.33 17.02
CA LYS A 121 0.50 -9.36 17.86
C LYS A 121 1.96 -9.17 17.49
N GLU A 122 2.52 -10.02 16.65
CA GLU A 122 3.88 -9.94 16.10
C GLU A 122 3.90 -10.47 14.66
N GLY A 123 4.89 -10.07 13.88
CA GLY A 123 5.07 -10.53 12.51
C GLY A 123 5.65 -9.47 11.58
N ILE A 124 5.71 -9.84 10.30
CA ILE A 124 6.27 -9.03 9.23
C ILE A 124 5.28 -8.95 8.07
N LEU A 125 5.06 -7.73 7.59
CA LEU A 125 4.38 -7.45 6.33
C LEU A 125 5.40 -6.88 5.34
N ALA A 126 5.62 -7.55 4.21
CA ALA A 126 6.62 -7.15 3.22
C ALA A 126 6.01 -7.14 1.81
N TYR A 127 5.75 -5.96 1.26
CA TYR A 127 5.19 -5.82 -0.08
C TYR A 127 5.99 -4.88 -0.97
N ILE A 128 6.13 -5.26 -2.24
CA ILE A 128 6.41 -4.31 -3.30
C ILE A 128 5.08 -3.85 -3.88
N CYS A 129 4.81 -2.55 -3.86
CA CYS A 129 3.53 -2.00 -4.29
C CYS A 129 3.65 -0.56 -4.79
N ASN A 130 2.52 0.00 -5.24
CA ASN A 130 2.43 1.41 -5.64
C ASN A 130 2.89 2.32 -4.48
N ASN A 131 3.81 3.25 -4.78
CA ASN A 131 4.37 4.18 -3.80
C ASN A 131 3.45 5.38 -3.49
N GLY A 132 2.30 5.50 -4.14
CA GLY A 132 1.41 6.67 -3.99
C GLY A 132 0.89 6.89 -2.57
N PHE A 133 0.80 5.84 -1.75
CA PHE A 133 0.37 6.01 -0.36
C PHE A 133 1.43 6.66 0.55
N LEU A 134 2.68 6.72 0.11
CA LEU A 134 3.78 7.26 0.92
C LEU A 134 3.63 8.77 1.15
N ASP A 135 3.18 9.53 0.13
CA ASP A 135 3.18 11.00 0.16
C ASP A 135 1.89 11.67 -0.29
N ASN A 136 0.90 10.95 -0.82
CA ASN A 136 -0.36 11.55 -1.20
C ASN A 136 -1.21 11.85 0.05
N PRO A 137 -1.69 13.10 0.24
CA PRO A 137 -2.48 13.52 1.41
C PRO A 137 -3.72 12.65 1.71
N THR A 138 -4.37 12.10 0.69
CA THR A 138 -5.56 11.25 0.82
C THR A 138 -5.29 10.01 1.70
N PHE A 139 -4.06 9.49 1.71
CA PHE A 139 -3.70 8.29 2.47
C PHE A 139 -3.25 8.56 3.91
N ARG A 140 -3.44 9.76 4.46
CA ARG A 140 -2.99 10.10 5.83
C ARG A 140 -3.56 9.17 6.91
N GLY A 141 -4.81 8.75 6.77
CA GLY A 141 -5.44 7.80 7.67
C GLY A 141 -4.80 6.41 7.60
N MET A 142 -4.54 5.92 6.38
CA MET A 142 -3.83 4.67 6.16
C MET A 142 -2.42 4.71 6.77
N ARG A 143 -1.64 5.76 6.50
CA ARG A 143 -0.29 5.92 7.06
C ARG A 143 -0.30 5.94 8.58
N TRP A 144 -1.19 6.74 9.16
CA TRP A 144 -1.33 6.78 10.62
C TRP A 144 -1.65 5.40 11.20
N HIS A 145 -2.57 4.66 10.57
CA HIS A 145 -2.93 3.33 11.03
C HIS A 145 -1.76 2.32 10.94
N LEU A 146 -0.95 2.40 9.88
CA LEU A 146 0.27 1.61 9.76
C LEU A 146 1.29 1.98 10.85
N LEU A 147 1.53 3.28 11.08
CA LEU A 147 2.42 3.77 12.12
C LEU A 147 1.98 3.33 13.51
N GLN A 148 0.67 3.27 13.76
CA GLN A 148 0.12 2.80 15.02
C GLN A 148 0.31 1.28 15.20
N SER A 149 0.19 0.50 14.15
CA SER A 149 0.22 -0.96 14.20
C SER A 149 1.63 -1.53 14.33
N PHE A 150 2.57 -1.04 13.54
CA PHE A 150 3.92 -1.58 13.46
C PHE A 150 4.91 -0.85 14.38
N ASP A 151 6.03 -1.51 14.69
CA ASP A 151 7.11 -0.94 15.50
C ASP A 151 8.13 -0.22 14.61
N LYS A 152 8.46 -0.85 13.45
CA LYS A 152 9.38 -0.30 12.46
C LYS A 152 8.83 -0.49 11.05
N ILE A 153 9.05 0.50 10.20
CA ILE A 153 8.71 0.47 8.78
C ILE A 153 9.96 0.84 7.99
N TYR A 154 10.42 -0.09 7.15
CA TYR A 154 11.52 0.13 6.22
C TYR A 154 10.94 0.32 4.83
N ILE A 155 11.36 1.37 4.14
CA ILE A 155 10.85 1.74 2.82
C ILE A 155 12.04 1.93 1.88
N ILE A 156 12.04 1.20 0.77
CA ILE A 156 12.93 1.45 -0.35
C ILE A 156 12.05 1.97 -1.49
N ASN A 157 12.10 3.27 -1.74
CA ASN A 157 11.34 3.89 -2.80
C ASN A 157 12.06 3.70 -4.13
N LEU A 158 11.48 2.91 -5.02
CA LEU A 158 12.05 2.56 -6.32
C LEU A 158 11.62 3.54 -7.43
N HIS A 159 10.77 4.51 -7.12
CA HIS A 159 10.35 5.55 -8.08
C HIS A 159 9.81 5.00 -9.40
N GLY A 160 10.17 5.60 -10.52
CA GLY A 160 9.78 5.15 -11.86
C GLY A 160 8.37 5.55 -12.28
N ASN A 161 7.85 6.67 -11.76
CA ASN A 161 6.51 7.15 -12.09
C ASN A 161 6.50 7.93 -13.41
N SER A 162 6.20 7.24 -14.50
CA SER A 162 6.15 7.86 -15.84
C SER A 162 4.97 8.84 -16.02
N LYS A 163 3.88 8.68 -15.26
CA LYS A 163 2.77 9.64 -15.28
C LYS A 163 3.18 11.00 -14.71
N LYS A 164 4.05 11.01 -13.70
CA LYS A 164 4.62 12.23 -13.11
C LYS A 164 5.84 12.73 -13.90
N LYS A 165 6.29 12.01 -14.94
CA LYS A 165 7.54 12.26 -15.66
C LYS A 165 8.73 12.37 -14.71
N GLU A 166 8.79 11.45 -13.77
CA GLU A 166 9.82 11.40 -12.74
C GLU A 166 11.20 11.22 -13.36
N THR A 167 12.20 11.89 -12.82
CA THR A 167 13.59 11.86 -13.23
C THR A 167 14.48 11.58 -12.03
N THR A 168 15.70 11.16 -12.27
CA THR A 168 16.73 11.11 -11.23
C THR A 168 17.05 12.51 -10.70
N PRO A 169 17.60 12.66 -9.48
CA PRO A 169 17.92 13.97 -8.91
C PRO A 169 18.85 14.85 -9.76
N ASP A 170 19.70 14.24 -10.60
CA ASP A 170 20.56 14.93 -11.57
C ASP A 170 19.89 15.19 -12.92
N GLY A 171 18.58 14.91 -13.05
CA GLY A 171 17.79 15.13 -14.26
C GLY A 171 17.86 14.00 -15.30
N GLY A 172 18.51 12.90 -14.98
CA GLY A 172 18.58 11.71 -15.82
C GLY A 172 17.27 10.92 -15.90
N LYS A 173 17.28 9.85 -16.68
CA LYS A 173 16.14 8.96 -16.85
C LYS A 173 15.94 8.10 -15.60
N ASP A 174 14.71 8.07 -15.10
CA ASP A 174 14.29 7.14 -14.05
C ASP A 174 13.29 6.11 -14.60
N GLU A 175 13.60 4.83 -14.46
CA GLU A 175 12.79 3.74 -15.02
C GLU A 175 12.07 2.97 -13.92
N ASN A 176 10.84 2.55 -14.23
CA ASN A 176 10.12 1.64 -13.37
C ASN A 176 10.72 0.23 -13.38
N VAL A 177 10.73 -0.44 -12.25
CA VAL A 177 11.17 -1.86 -12.16
C VAL A 177 10.19 -2.82 -12.83
N PHE A 178 8.96 -2.38 -13.08
CA PHE A 178 7.93 -3.12 -13.81
C PHE A 178 7.47 -2.35 -15.07
N ASP A 179 6.70 -3.01 -15.94
CA ASP A 179 6.09 -2.38 -17.12
C ASP A 179 4.76 -1.68 -16.75
N ILE A 180 4.84 -0.75 -15.79
CA ILE A 180 3.70 0.04 -15.29
C ILE A 180 4.07 1.52 -15.24
N MET A 181 3.04 2.38 -15.16
CA MET A 181 3.21 3.84 -15.19
C MET A 181 3.25 4.51 -13.79
N VAL A 182 2.95 3.77 -12.73
CA VAL A 182 2.96 4.30 -11.35
C VAL A 182 4.24 3.91 -10.65
N GLY A 183 4.79 4.78 -9.82
CA GLY A 183 6.00 4.49 -9.05
C GLY A 183 5.78 3.33 -8.07
N THR A 184 6.87 2.67 -7.70
CA THR A 184 6.84 1.52 -6.81
C THR A 184 7.74 1.71 -5.60
N SER A 185 7.42 1.01 -4.50
CA SER A 185 8.25 0.92 -3.32
C SER A 185 8.20 -0.48 -2.71
N ILE A 186 9.32 -0.89 -2.12
CA ILE A 186 9.37 -2.06 -1.23
C ILE A 186 9.14 -1.55 0.19
N ASN A 187 8.18 -2.16 0.87
CA ASN A 187 7.76 -1.74 2.21
C ASN A 187 7.82 -2.95 3.14
N ILE A 188 8.63 -2.88 4.19
CA ILE A 188 8.80 -3.94 5.17
C ILE A 188 8.39 -3.38 6.53
N CYS A 189 7.24 -3.83 7.01
CA CYS A 189 6.66 -3.40 8.27
C CYS A 189 6.85 -4.50 9.31
N VAL A 190 7.49 -4.19 10.42
CA VAL A 190 7.85 -5.13 11.48
C VAL A 190 7.08 -4.82 12.73
N LYS A 191 6.43 -5.84 13.30
CA LYS A 191 5.76 -5.79 14.60
C LYS A 191 6.39 -6.82 15.53
N THR A 192 6.93 -6.36 16.64
CA THR A 192 7.60 -7.22 17.62
C THR A 192 6.77 -7.46 18.89
N GLY A 193 5.61 -6.80 18.97
CA GLY A 193 4.77 -6.83 20.17
C GLY A 193 5.32 -6.09 21.38
N LYS A 194 6.45 -5.39 21.25
CA LYS A 194 7.15 -4.71 22.36
C LYS A 194 6.88 -3.20 22.44
N LYS A 195 6.25 -2.63 21.40
CA LYS A 195 5.93 -1.19 21.34
C LYS A 195 4.92 -0.81 22.42
N LYS A 196 5.16 0.30 23.09
CA LYS A 196 4.24 0.82 24.10
C LYS A 196 2.97 1.37 23.44
N LYS A 197 1.87 1.32 24.18
CA LYS A 197 0.60 1.86 23.72
C LYS A 197 0.73 3.36 23.49
N GLY A 198 0.34 3.82 22.29
CA GLY A 198 0.40 5.23 21.88
C GLY A 198 1.70 5.63 21.19
N GLU A 199 2.73 4.81 21.19
CA GLU A 199 3.92 5.03 20.36
C GLU A 199 3.60 4.74 18.88
N LEU A 200 4.18 5.52 17.99
CA LEU A 200 4.12 5.30 16.55
C LEU A 200 5.42 4.65 16.06
N ALA A 201 5.34 3.98 14.89
CA ALA A 201 6.48 3.27 14.32
C ALA A 201 7.66 4.18 14.00
N GLU A 202 8.87 3.68 14.16
CA GLU A 202 10.04 4.29 13.54
C GLU A 202 10.04 4.00 12.05
N VAL A 203 10.34 5.01 11.22
CA VAL A 203 10.34 4.87 9.76
C VAL A 203 11.76 5.10 9.24
N TYR A 204 12.22 4.14 8.45
CA TYR A 204 13.51 4.11 7.79
C TYR A 204 13.30 4.11 6.30
N TYR A 205 13.88 5.06 5.60
CA TYR A 205 13.63 5.35 4.21
C TYR A 205 14.91 5.39 3.39
N ALA A 206 14.86 4.84 2.19
CA ALA A 206 15.91 4.92 1.20
C ALA A 206 15.32 5.15 -0.20
N ASP A 207 15.97 5.97 -1.00
CA ASP A 207 15.64 6.19 -2.41
C ASP A 207 16.54 5.37 -3.32
N GLN A 208 15.94 4.76 -4.35
CA GLN A 208 16.68 4.09 -5.42
C GLN A 208 16.19 4.58 -6.77
N TYR A 209 16.95 5.50 -7.37
CA TYR A 209 16.72 6.04 -8.70
C TYR A 209 17.55 5.34 -9.77
N GLY A 210 17.25 5.61 -11.04
CA GLY A 210 18.04 5.24 -12.18
C GLY A 210 17.37 4.25 -13.12
N LEU A 211 18.17 3.57 -13.93
CA LEU A 211 17.66 2.60 -14.88
C LEU A 211 17.18 1.32 -14.19
N ARG A 212 16.23 0.64 -14.81
CA ARG A 212 15.67 -0.62 -14.29
C ARG A 212 16.76 -1.64 -13.92
N LYS A 213 17.75 -1.79 -14.81
CA LYS A 213 18.85 -2.71 -14.59
C LYS A 213 19.64 -2.36 -13.33
N ASP A 214 19.96 -1.09 -13.14
CA ASP A 214 20.74 -0.63 -11.98
C ASP A 214 19.98 -0.85 -10.67
N LYS A 215 18.65 -0.66 -10.69
CA LYS A 215 17.78 -0.96 -9.54
C LYS A 215 17.79 -2.45 -9.20
N TYR A 216 17.73 -3.34 -10.20
CA TYR A 216 17.85 -4.78 -9.97
C TYR A 216 19.23 -5.17 -9.45
N ASP A 217 20.30 -4.63 -10.03
CA ASP A 217 21.67 -4.90 -9.58
C ASP A 217 21.84 -4.45 -8.12
N TYR A 218 21.31 -3.27 -7.77
CA TYR A 218 21.30 -2.77 -6.39
C TYR A 218 20.57 -3.71 -5.44
N LEU A 219 19.33 -4.10 -5.77
CA LEU A 219 18.50 -4.97 -4.92
C LEU A 219 19.10 -6.37 -4.77
N ASN A 220 19.82 -6.87 -5.78
CA ASN A 220 20.51 -8.16 -5.69
C ASN A 220 21.80 -8.10 -4.86
N ALA A 221 22.41 -6.93 -4.75
CA ALA A 221 23.66 -6.74 -4.00
C ALA A 221 23.43 -6.30 -2.54
N HIS A 222 22.20 -5.88 -2.18
CA HIS A 222 21.92 -5.30 -0.87
C HIS A 222 20.80 -6.03 -0.14
N ASP A 223 20.89 -6.01 1.17
CA ASP A 223 19.87 -6.44 2.12
C ASP A 223 19.63 -5.37 3.19
N LEU A 224 18.72 -5.60 4.13
CA LEU A 224 18.41 -4.64 5.18
C LEU A 224 19.58 -4.26 6.09
N SER A 225 20.67 -5.03 6.11
CA SER A 225 21.83 -4.76 6.95
C SER A 225 22.83 -3.79 6.32
N ASN A 226 22.81 -3.66 4.98
CA ASN A 226 23.80 -2.87 4.24
C ASN A 226 23.17 -1.75 3.37
N ILE A 227 21.83 -1.61 3.36
CA ILE A 227 21.16 -0.45 2.80
C ILE A 227 21.30 0.74 3.76
N GLU A 228 21.73 1.87 3.25
CA GLU A 228 21.80 3.13 4.01
C GLU A 228 20.41 3.75 4.14
N PHE A 229 19.75 3.46 5.24
CA PHE A 229 18.45 4.06 5.53
C PHE A 229 18.59 5.36 6.31
N THR A 230 17.85 6.38 5.90
CA THR A 230 17.62 7.60 6.69
C THR A 230 16.39 7.40 7.59
N LYS A 231 16.53 7.64 8.90
CA LYS A 231 15.39 7.68 9.80
C LYS A 231 14.64 8.99 9.58
N ILE A 232 13.44 8.90 8.99
CA ILE A 232 12.64 10.08 8.67
C ILE A 232 11.79 10.54 9.84
N ARG A 233 11.51 11.85 9.86
CA ARG A 233 10.54 12.46 10.77
C ARG A 233 9.24 12.69 10.00
N TYR A 234 8.15 12.33 10.62
CA TYR A 234 6.81 12.57 10.08
C TYR A 234 6.00 13.37 11.09
N SER A 235 5.05 14.16 10.62
CA SER A 235 4.23 15.03 11.46
C SER A 235 2.76 15.00 11.04
N SER A 236 1.90 15.38 11.99
CA SER A 236 0.50 15.70 11.72
C SER A 236 0.41 16.87 10.73
N PRO A 237 -0.64 16.93 9.88
CA PRO A 237 -1.73 15.98 9.78
C PRO A 237 -1.47 14.83 8.81
N TYR A 238 -0.41 14.90 8.00
CA TYR A 238 -0.26 14.03 6.85
C TYR A 238 0.54 12.75 7.10
N TYR A 239 1.48 12.75 8.07
CA TYR A 239 2.32 11.59 8.39
C TYR A 239 3.01 11.00 7.15
N PHE A 240 3.63 11.84 6.31
CA PHE A 240 4.31 11.39 5.10
C PHE A 240 5.42 10.39 5.43
N LEU A 241 5.52 9.35 4.62
CA LEU A 241 6.51 8.28 4.75
C LEU A 241 7.66 8.42 3.74
N VAL A 242 7.96 9.64 3.37
CA VAL A 242 9.09 10.03 2.51
C VAL A 242 9.91 11.09 3.22
N ASP A 243 11.17 11.20 2.88
CA ASP A 243 11.99 12.32 3.32
C ASP A 243 11.51 13.61 2.62
N LYS A 244 10.92 14.50 3.38
CA LYS A 244 10.33 15.74 2.87
C LYS A 244 10.96 16.91 3.58
N ASN A 245 11.55 17.84 2.78
CA ASN A 245 11.95 19.11 3.32
C ASN A 245 10.69 19.96 3.63
N THR A 246 10.49 20.24 4.90
CA THR A 246 9.40 21.08 5.42
C THR A 246 9.88 22.46 5.85
N ASP A 247 11.10 22.85 5.47
CA ASP A 247 11.63 24.19 5.74
C ASP A 247 10.71 25.25 5.11
N GLY A 248 10.27 26.21 5.90
CA GLY A 248 9.34 27.24 5.47
C GLY A 248 7.85 26.88 5.58
N GLU A 249 7.49 25.66 6.04
CA GLU A 249 6.08 25.26 6.22
C GLU A 249 5.35 26.21 7.19
N GLU A 250 6.00 26.65 8.26
CA GLU A 250 5.42 27.61 9.20
C GLU A 250 5.12 28.95 8.55
N GLU A 251 5.99 29.43 7.65
CA GLU A 251 5.79 30.67 6.94
C GLU A 251 4.70 30.54 5.86
N TYR A 252 4.70 29.43 5.14
CA TYR A 252 3.64 29.11 4.18
C TYR A 252 2.26 29.05 4.83
N ASN A 253 2.16 28.46 6.01
CA ASN A 253 0.91 28.32 6.76
C ASN A 253 0.38 29.64 7.35
N LYS A 254 1.20 30.74 7.37
CA LYS A 254 0.75 32.10 7.71
C LYS A 254 0.01 32.78 6.55
N GLY A 255 0.14 32.25 5.34
CA GLY A 255 -0.59 32.70 4.17
C GLY A 255 -2.09 32.42 4.25
N PHE A 256 -2.87 33.11 3.44
CA PHE A 256 -4.30 32.84 3.31
C PHE A 256 -4.55 31.64 2.40
N LYS A 257 -5.64 30.94 2.63
CA LYS A 257 -6.07 29.83 1.78
C LYS A 257 -6.77 30.35 0.52
N VAL A 258 -6.67 29.61 -0.57
CA VAL A 258 -7.29 29.99 -1.85
C VAL A 258 -8.82 30.16 -1.72
N ASP A 259 -9.46 29.37 -0.89
CA ASP A 259 -10.90 29.44 -0.60
C ASP A 259 -11.28 30.64 0.28
N GLU A 260 -10.32 31.26 0.97
CA GLU A 260 -10.54 32.53 1.72
C GLU A 260 -10.54 33.73 0.79
N LEU A 261 -9.94 33.67 -0.41
CA LEU A 261 -9.92 34.71 -1.41
C LEU A 261 -11.28 34.99 -2.05
N SER A 262 -12.12 33.98 -2.14
CA SER A 262 -13.43 34.07 -2.79
C SER A 262 -14.55 33.76 -1.81
N LYS A 263 -15.46 34.72 -1.61
CA LYS A 263 -16.67 34.52 -0.78
C LYS A 263 -17.60 33.43 -1.33
N ILE A 264 -17.49 33.16 -2.63
CA ILE A 264 -18.27 32.13 -3.33
C ILE A 264 -17.29 31.31 -4.16
N SER A 265 -17.20 30.03 -3.89
CA SER A 265 -16.47 29.07 -4.72
C SER A 265 -17.37 27.87 -5.03
N SER A 266 -17.43 27.51 -6.30
CA SER A 266 -18.10 26.29 -6.75
C SER A 266 -17.25 25.57 -7.79
N VAL A 267 -17.49 24.28 -7.95
CA VAL A 267 -16.97 23.56 -9.13
C VAL A 267 -17.63 24.13 -10.37
N GLY A 268 -16.89 24.22 -11.48
CA GLY A 268 -17.46 24.60 -12.76
C GLY A 268 -18.61 23.68 -13.19
N VAL A 269 -19.33 24.10 -14.19
CA VAL A 269 -20.41 23.28 -14.78
C VAL A 269 -19.79 21.97 -15.30
N VAL A 270 -20.27 20.84 -14.81
CA VAL A 270 -19.87 19.51 -15.28
C VAL A 270 -21.03 18.92 -16.05
N THR A 271 -20.91 18.88 -17.37
CA THR A 271 -21.98 18.40 -18.26
C THR A 271 -21.78 16.95 -18.68
N ALA A 272 -20.56 16.42 -18.57
CA ALA A 272 -20.13 15.14 -19.12
C ALA A 272 -20.31 15.03 -20.66
N ASN A 273 -20.77 16.10 -21.33
CA ASN A 273 -20.97 16.16 -22.76
C ASN A 273 -20.76 17.62 -23.28
N ASP A 274 -19.62 18.19 -22.94
CA ASP A 274 -19.31 19.62 -23.18
C ASP A 274 -19.39 20.00 -24.66
N SER A 275 -19.00 19.08 -25.56
CA SER A 275 -19.06 19.33 -27.02
C SER A 275 -20.47 19.54 -27.58
N VAL A 276 -21.50 19.11 -26.86
CA VAL A 276 -22.91 19.25 -27.26
C VAL A 276 -23.60 20.38 -26.50
N LEU A 277 -23.22 20.56 -25.21
CA LEU A 277 -23.94 21.48 -24.33
C LEU A 277 -23.27 22.84 -24.18
N ILE A 278 -21.98 22.97 -24.55
CA ILE A 278 -21.26 24.22 -24.56
C ILE A 278 -20.87 24.54 -26.01
N ASN A 279 -21.55 25.49 -26.61
CA ASN A 279 -21.22 25.99 -27.93
C ASN A 279 -20.69 27.43 -27.83
N GLN A 280 -19.66 27.75 -28.63
CA GLN A 280 -19.11 29.11 -28.73
C GLN A 280 -19.96 29.99 -29.65
N ASP A 281 -20.77 29.42 -30.52
CA ASP A 281 -21.64 30.14 -31.41
C ASP A 281 -22.98 30.44 -30.74
N LYS A 282 -23.31 31.73 -30.69
CA LYS A 282 -24.61 32.18 -30.23
C LYS A 282 -25.59 32.11 -31.41
N GLU A 283 -26.15 30.96 -31.71
CA GLU A 283 -27.38 30.88 -32.47
C GLU A 283 -28.52 30.30 -31.62
#